data_6383e2430b4d2bfc13c04a9529c9cd75
#
_entry.id   6383e2430b4d2bfc13c04a9529c9cd75
#
_cell.length_a   1.000
_cell.length_b   1.000
_cell.length_c   1.000
_cell.angle_alpha   90.00
_cell.angle_beta   90.00
_cell.angle_gamma   90.00
#
_symmetry.space_group_name_H-M   'P 1'
#
loop_
_entity.id
_entity.type
_entity.pdbx_description
1 polymer ?
#
loop_
_entity_poly.entity_id
_entity_poly.type
_entity_poly.pdbx_seq_one_letter_code
_entity_poly.pdbx_strand_id
1 'polypeptide(L)'
;MGFFDFFKKKETKETPKPEKENNSIALSMPMFKGGSYSLDKVLEDLKSHWGLEVSEISGDDEVATLFINGMMAAIAKMPAPIPSEDLESIFGYSYLWNNVEKEVSEHDSHAIVSILDKSKSQVEKFSLMTMINASILRTSPDAIGVYQGNQTLLLPKGLYIDFADFLLEGNLPVILWI
;
A
#
# COMPACT_ATOMS: atom_id res chain seq x y z
N MET A 1 16.59 -3.55 -67.29
CA MET A 1 17.25 -3.36 -65.99
C MET A 1 16.29 -2.56 -65.13
N GLY A 2 15.59 -3.28 -64.25
CA GLY A 2 14.52 -2.72 -63.46
C GLY A 2 15.00 -2.01 -62.22
N PHE A 3 14.51 -0.79 -62.09
CA PHE A 3 14.79 0.15 -60.99
C PHE A 3 13.93 -0.16 -59.77
N PHE A 4 13.51 -1.42 -59.53
CA PHE A 4 12.53 -1.83 -58.53
C PHE A 4 13.03 -2.74 -57.43
N ASP A 5 14.34 -2.97 -57.29
CA ASP A 5 14.86 -3.87 -56.27
C ASP A 5 15.34 -3.19 -54.95
N PHE A 6 15.02 -1.90 -54.74
CA PHE A 6 15.55 -1.15 -53.60
C PHE A 6 14.60 -1.01 -52.40
N PHE A 7 13.44 -1.62 -52.40
CA PHE A 7 12.50 -1.57 -51.29
C PHE A 7 12.08 -2.95 -50.76
N LYS A 8 13.02 -3.84 -50.57
CA LYS A 8 12.84 -4.92 -49.61
C LYS A 8 13.13 -4.41 -48.21
N LYS A 9 12.10 -3.74 -47.66
CA LYS A 9 12.03 -3.37 -46.25
C LYS A 9 12.19 -4.65 -45.42
N LYS A 10 13.33 -4.83 -44.76
CA LYS A 10 13.50 -5.80 -43.70
C LYS A 10 12.49 -5.46 -42.61
N GLU A 11 11.42 -6.21 -42.53
CA GLU A 11 10.61 -6.29 -41.31
C GLU A 11 11.50 -6.89 -40.23
N THR A 12 12.14 -6.02 -39.45
CA THR A 12 12.72 -6.39 -38.18
C THR A 12 11.51 -6.71 -37.29
N LYS A 13 11.25 -7.99 -37.09
CA LYS A 13 10.43 -8.45 -35.97
C LYS A 13 11.10 -7.92 -34.72
N GLU A 14 10.57 -6.84 -34.17
CA GLU A 14 10.82 -6.46 -32.79
C GLU A 14 10.35 -7.64 -31.92
N THR A 15 11.30 -8.38 -31.40
CA THR A 15 11.06 -9.29 -30.29
C THR A 15 10.50 -8.44 -29.17
N PRO A 16 9.31 -8.76 -28.60
CA PRO A 16 8.81 -8.03 -27.45
C PRO A 16 9.91 -8.07 -26.39
N LYS A 17 10.36 -6.90 -25.94
CA LYS A 17 11.19 -6.80 -24.74
C LYS A 17 10.40 -7.51 -23.65
N PRO A 18 11.03 -8.45 -22.87
CA PRO A 18 10.36 -9.02 -21.73
C PRO A 18 9.92 -7.83 -20.85
N GLU A 19 8.62 -7.71 -20.64
CA GLU A 19 8.10 -6.84 -19.58
C GLU A 19 8.89 -7.22 -18.33
N LYS A 20 9.61 -6.27 -17.77
CA LYS A 20 10.21 -6.46 -16.46
C LYS A 20 9.02 -6.74 -15.54
N GLU A 21 8.84 -8.00 -15.17
CA GLU A 21 7.93 -8.38 -14.11
C GLU A 21 8.26 -7.48 -12.93
N ASN A 22 7.35 -6.56 -12.64
CA ASN A 22 7.51 -5.62 -11.56
C ASN A 22 7.19 -6.38 -10.26
N ASN A 23 8.14 -7.24 -9.85
CA ASN A 23 8.09 -8.07 -8.65
C ASN A 23 8.25 -7.25 -7.37
N SER A 24 7.86 -5.97 -7.41
CA SER A 24 7.96 -5.09 -6.27
C SER A 24 6.99 -5.53 -5.17
N ILE A 25 7.50 -5.60 -3.96
CA ILE A 25 6.71 -5.75 -2.74
C ILE A 25 5.84 -4.50 -2.60
N ALA A 26 4.56 -4.66 -2.32
CA ALA A 26 3.74 -3.53 -1.91
C ALA A 26 4.06 -3.21 -0.44
N LEU A 27 4.37 -1.95 -0.17
CA LEU A 27 4.83 -1.48 1.14
C LEU A 27 4.13 -0.19 1.52
N SER A 28 3.63 -0.15 2.75
CA SER A 28 3.04 1.05 3.35
C SER A 28 3.32 1.13 4.85
N MET A 29 3.20 2.33 5.40
CA MET A 29 3.48 2.61 6.80
C MET A 29 2.36 3.46 7.41
N PRO A 30 1.33 2.84 8.04
CA PRO A 30 0.39 3.55 8.91
C PRO A 30 1.15 4.21 10.08
N MET A 31 0.84 5.49 10.35
CA MET A 31 1.50 6.29 11.38
C MET A 31 0.58 6.54 12.55
N PHE A 32 1.14 6.57 13.77
CA PHE A 32 0.41 6.76 15.01
C PHE A 32 1.00 7.88 15.85
N LYS A 33 0.15 8.49 16.67
CA LYS A 33 0.53 9.47 17.69
C LYS A 33 0.02 8.99 19.05
N GLY A 34 0.94 8.50 19.89
CA GLY A 34 0.64 8.05 21.24
C GLY A 34 0.00 6.67 21.35
N GLY A 35 0.07 5.86 20.29
CA GLY A 35 -0.54 4.53 20.28
C GLY A 35 0.00 3.59 19.21
N SER A 36 -0.77 2.55 18.93
CA SER A 36 -0.47 1.55 17.91
C SER A 36 -1.75 0.81 17.51
N TYR A 37 -1.65 -0.12 16.56
CA TYR A 37 -2.75 -1.02 16.22
C TYR A 37 -2.86 -2.19 17.21
N SER A 38 -4.01 -2.85 17.22
CA SER A 38 -4.25 -4.16 17.81
C SER A 38 -4.55 -5.16 16.69
N LEU A 39 -3.80 -6.24 16.64
CA LEU A 39 -3.97 -7.28 15.63
C LEU A 39 -5.38 -7.87 15.65
N ASP A 40 -5.92 -8.19 16.83
CA ASP A 40 -7.26 -8.76 16.99
C ASP A 40 -8.34 -7.85 16.41
N LYS A 41 -8.24 -6.51 16.65
CA LYS A 41 -9.19 -5.55 16.09
C LYS A 41 -9.06 -5.41 14.58
N VAL A 42 -7.85 -5.47 14.06
CA VAL A 42 -7.60 -5.45 12.61
C VAL A 42 -8.21 -6.68 11.96
N LEU A 43 -8.00 -7.88 12.54
CA LEU A 43 -8.56 -9.13 12.03
C LEU A 43 -10.11 -9.13 12.08
N GLU A 44 -10.70 -8.59 13.14
CA GLU A 44 -12.15 -8.44 13.25
C GLU A 44 -12.70 -7.51 12.17
N ASP A 45 -12.05 -6.37 11.89
CA ASP A 45 -12.46 -5.44 10.85
C ASP A 45 -12.25 -6.01 9.44
N LEU A 46 -11.15 -6.73 9.19
CA LEU A 46 -10.94 -7.43 7.91
C LEU A 46 -12.07 -8.41 7.62
N LYS A 47 -12.57 -9.10 8.64
CA LYS A 47 -13.68 -10.03 8.50
C LYS A 47 -15.03 -9.33 8.40
N SER A 48 -15.33 -8.40 9.31
CA SER A 48 -16.66 -7.81 9.44
C SER A 48 -16.94 -6.73 8.39
N HIS A 49 -15.96 -5.89 8.06
CA HIS A 49 -16.13 -4.81 7.10
C HIS A 49 -15.83 -5.25 5.67
N TRP A 50 -14.72 -5.97 5.46
CA TRP A 50 -14.27 -6.38 4.12
C TRP A 50 -14.75 -7.77 3.70
N GLY A 51 -15.29 -8.58 4.62
CA GLY A 51 -15.67 -9.95 4.32
C GLY A 51 -14.49 -10.86 4.00
N LEU A 52 -13.28 -10.50 4.43
CA LEU A 52 -12.08 -11.29 4.17
C LEU A 52 -11.89 -12.40 5.20
N GLU A 53 -11.51 -13.57 4.71
CA GLU A 53 -11.09 -14.69 5.57
C GLU A 53 -9.57 -14.75 5.62
N VAL A 54 -9.05 -14.74 6.85
CA VAL A 54 -7.63 -14.97 7.11
C VAL A 54 -7.43 -16.45 7.37
N SER A 55 -6.79 -17.15 6.43
CA SER A 55 -6.65 -18.62 6.49
C SER A 55 -5.57 -19.07 7.47
N GLU A 56 -4.51 -18.29 7.62
CA GLU A 56 -3.40 -18.58 8.52
C GLU A 56 -2.94 -17.29 9.19
N ILE A 57 -2.68 -17.35 10.48
CA ILE A 57 -2.16 -16.25 11.29
C ILE A 57 -0.98 -16.78 12.08
N SER A 58 0.15 -16.08 12.00
CA SER A 58 1.32 -16.37 12.81
C SER A 58 1.90 -15.08 13.39
N GLY A 59 2.25 -15.10 14.67
CA GLY A 59 2.80 -13.95 15.36
C GLY A 59 1.79 -13.27 16.29
N ASP A 60 2.05 -12.02 16.61
CA ASP A 60 1.31 -11.19 17.58
C ASP A 60 1.25 -9.72 17.13
N ASP A 61 0.93 -8.80 18.06
CA ASP A 61 0.87 -7.36 17.78
C ASP A 61 2.23 -6.76 17.36
N GLU A 62 3.34 -7.37 17.72
CA GLU A 62 4.67 -6.86 17.36
C GLU A 62 5.03 -7.20 15.90
N VAL A 63 4.81 -8.46 15.53
CA VAL A 63 5.02 -8.93 14.14
C VAL A 63 4.03 -10.05 13.85
N ALA A 64 3.23 -9.89 12.81
CA ALA A 64 2.31 -10.90 12.34
C ALA A 64 2.45 -11.17 10.85
N THR A 65 2.22 -12.41 10.45
CA THR A 65 2.00 -12.81 9.06
C THR A 65 0.59 -13.36 8.90
N LEU A 66 -0.06 -12.96 7.82
CA LEU A 66 -1.45 -13.29 7.51
C LEU A 66 -1.52 -13.86 6.09
N PHE A 67 -2.29 -14.94 5.90
CA PHE A 67 -2.65 -15.40 4.57
C PHE A 67 -4.11 -15.02 4.28
N ILE A 68 -4.30 -14.20 3.26
CA ILE A 68 -5.60 -13.66 2.85
C ILE A 68 -5.75 -13.84 1.35
N ASN A 69 -6.76 -14.55 0.89
CA ASN A 69 -7.00 -14.83 -0.53
C ASN A 69 -5.77 -15.41 -1.27
N GLY A 70 -4.99 -16.23 -0.59
CA GLY A 70 -3.77 -16.83 -1.13
C GLY A 70 -2.57 -15.89 -1.23
N MET A 71 -2.66 -14.68 -0.69
CA MET A 71 -1.55 -13.74 -0.58
C MET A 71 -1.01 -13.68 0.86
N MET A 72 0.30 -13.62 0.99
CA MET A 72 0.95 -13.40 2.27
C MET A 72 1.13 -11.90 2.53
N ALA A 73 0.57 -11.44 3.64
CA ALA A 73 0.78 -10.11 4.19
C ALA A 73 1.59 -10.19 5.48
N ALA A 74 2.45 -9.22 5.71
CA ALA A 74 3.15 -9.05 6.99
C ALA A 74 2.82 -7.66 7.56
N ILE A 75 2.61 -7.61 8.87
CA ILE A 75 2.42 -6.39 9.64
C ILE A 75 3.43 -6.39 10.76
N ALA A 76 4.24 -5.34 10.88
CA ALA A 76 5.22 -5.18 11.94
C ALA A 76 5.05 -3.84 12.63
N LYS A 77 5.07 -3.85 13.97
CA LYS A 77 5.02 -2.64 14.79
C LYS A 77 6.40 -2.04 14.93
N MET A 78 6.50 -0.75 14.72
CA MET A 78 7.73 0.02 14.86
C MET A 78 7.52 1.09 15.93
N PRO A 79 8.12 0.91 17.16
CA PRO A 79 7.97 1.86 18.25
C PRO A 79 8.91 3.07 18.10
N ALA A 80 8.95 3.64 16.92
CA ALA A 80 9.74 4.81 16.53
C ALA A 80 9.05 5.53 15.37
N PRO A 81 9.24 6.84 15.23
CA PRO A 81 8.74 7.56 14.05
C PRO A 81 9.50 7.13 12.79
N ILE A 82 8.88 7.32 11.63
CA ILE A 82 9.57 7.27 10.34
C ILE A 82 10.61 8.42 10.34
N PRO A 83 11.85 8.20 9.90
CA PRO A 83 12.86 9.25 9.87
C PRO A 83 12.37 10.50 9.14
N SER A 84 12.55 11.68 9.74
CA SER A 84 12.05 12.94 9.16
C SER A 84 12.66 13.23 7.78
N GLU A 85 13.91 12.85 7.56
CA GLU A 85 14.61 13.00 6.28
C GLU A 85 13.92 12.27 5.12
N ASP A 86 13.19 11.17 5.42
CA ASP A 86 12.43 10.42 4.43
C ASP A 86 11.11 11.11 4.06
N LEU A 87 10.57 11.97 4.94
CA LEU A 87 9.26 12.59 4.83
C LEU A 87 9.29 14.05 4.40
N GLU A 88 10.32 14.82 4.79
CA GLU A 88 10.41 16.27 4.55
C GLU A 88 10.31 16.63 3.06
N SER A 89 10.92 15.83 2.19
CA SER A 89 10.88 16.04 0.75
C SER A 89 9.49 15.82 0.14
N ILE A 90 8.57 15.16 0.88
CA ILE A 90 7.24 14.76 0.40
C ILE A 90 6.17 15.77 0.81
N PHE A 91 6.38 16.54 1.88
CA PHE A 91 5.38 17.50 2.39
C PHE A 91 4.89 18.47 1.32
N GLY A 92 5.79 18.98 0.48
CA GLY A 92 5.45 19.91 -0.60
C GLY A 92 4.54 19.34 -1.69
N TYR A 93 4.42 18.02 -1.77
CA TYR A 93 3.58 17.32 -2.76
C TYR A 93 2.33 16.69 -2.15
N SER A 94 2.16 16.78 -0.83
CA SER A 94 1.06 16.14 -0.09
C SER A 94 -0.20 17.01 -0.06
N TYR A 95 -0.70 17.40 -1.22
CA TYR A 95 -1.83 18.35 -1.39
C TYR A 95 -3.15 17.88 -0.76
N LEU A 96 -3.27 16.58 -0.51
CA LEU A 96 -4.48 15.99 0.07
C LEU A 96 -4.49 16.02 1.61
N TRP A 97 -3.42 16.51 2.23
CA TRP A 97 -3.28 16.56 3.69
C TRP A 97 -2.96 17.99 4.16
N ASN A 98 -3.99 18.68 4.60
CA ASN A 98 -3.80 20.00 5.20
C ASN A 98 -2.99 19.88 6.50
N ASN A 99 -1.99 20.74 6.69
CA ASN A 99 -1.07 20.72 7.84
C ASN A 99 -0.22 19.43 7.95
N VAL A 100 0.07 18.77 6.83
CA VAL A 100 0.82 17.51 6.79
C VAL A 100 2.13 17.57 7.58
N GLU A 101 2.93 18.63 7.38
CA GLU A 101 4.22 18.80 8.06
C GLU A 101 4.07 18.77 9.58
N LYS A 102 3.09 19.51 10.15
CA LYS A 102 2.82 19.55 11.57
C LYS A 102 2.34 18.20 12.09
N GLU A 103 1.30 17.63 11.47
CA GLU A 103 0.66 16.41 11.96
C GLU A 103 1.59 15.19 11.81
N VAL A 104 2.31 15.09 10.70
CA VAL A 104 3.24 13.99 10.46
C VAL A 104 4.49 14.11 11.33
N SER A 105 5.01 15.31 11.60
CA SER A 105 6.16 15.48 12.52
C SER A 105 5.85 15.11 13.97
N GLU A 106 4.58 15.05 14.35
CA GLU A 106 4.15 14.66 15.69
C GLU A 106 3.93 13.15 15.89
N HIS A 107 4.02 12.33 14.82
CA HIS A 107 3.91 10.87 15.01
C HIS A 107 5.14 10.33 15.75
N ASP A 108 4.91 9.32 16.57
CA ASP A 108 5.95 8.73 17.43
C ASP A 108 6.17 7.24 17.16
N SER A 109 5.30 6.65 16.37
CA SER A 109 5.38 5.24 15.99
C SER A 109 4.68 4.99 14.64
N HIS A 110 4.98 3.85 14.03
CA HIS A 110 4.33 3.42 12.80
C HIS A 110 4.21 1.89 12.74
N ALA A 111 3.47 1.38 11.79
CA ALA A 111 3.51 -0.02 11.41
C ALA A 111 4.09 -0.14 10.00
N ILE A 112 4.67 -1.29 9.68
CA ILE A 112 5.06 -1.66 8.32
C ILE A 112 4.08 -2.71 7.83
N VAL A 113 3.37 -2.43 6.75
CA VAL A 113 2.48 -3.38 6.07
C VAL A 113 3.10 -3.74 4.74
N SER A 114 3.32 -5.04 4.50
CA SER A 114 3.93 -5.54 3.26
C SER A 114 3.09 -6.67 2.67
N ILE A 115 2.90 -6.68 1.34
CA ILE A 115 2.31 -7.80 0.62
C ILE A 115 3.44 -8.53 -0.12
N LEU A 116 3.69 -9.79 0.24
CA LEU A 116 4.87 -10.57 -0.13
C LEU A 116 4.57 -11.62 -1.20
N ASP A 117 3.72 -11.33 -2.15
CA ASP A 117 3.35 -12.25 -3.21
C ASP A 117 3.92 -11.81 -4.58
N LYS A 118 4.66 -12.71 -5.24
CA LYS A 118 5.24 -12.45 -6.55
C LYS A 118 4.34 -12.89 -7.71
N SER A 119 3.35 -13.74 -7.43
CA SER A 119 2.45 -14.30 -8.45
C SER A 119 1.25 -13.42 -8.76
N LYS A 120 0.95 -12.45 -7.90
CA LYS A 120 -0.22 -11.58 -7.98
C LYS A 120 0.08 -10.26 -8.68
N SER A 121 -0.93 -9.71 -9.33
CA SER A 121 -0.84 -8.40 -9.96
C SER A 121 -0.64 -7.29 -8.93
N GLN A 122 -0.10 -6.15 -9.37
CA GLN A 122 0.04 -4.97 -8.50
C GLN A 122 -1.31 -4.48 -7.98
N VAL A 123 -2.36 -4.55 -8.79
CA VAL A 123 -3.72 -4.18 -8.39
C VAL A 123 -4.22 -5.04 -7.25
N GLU A 124 -4.05 -6.38 -7.31
CA GLU A 124 -4.43 -7.29 -6.22
C GLU A 124 -3.66 -6.98 -4.94
N LYS A 125 -2.35 -6.77 -5.04
CA LYS A 125 -1.49 -6.44 -3.90
C LYS A 125 -1.87 -5.10 -3.26
N PHE A 126 -2.05 -4.05 -4.05
CA PHE A 126 -2.46 -2.74 -3.55
C PHE A 126 -3.88 -2.74 -2.99
N SER A 127 -4.80 -3.51 -3.57
CA SER A 127 -6.15 -3.67 -3.01
C SER A 127 -6.11 -4.29 -1.63
N LEU A 128 -5.37 -5.40 -1.45
CA LEU A 128 -5.23 -6.05 -0.15
C LEU A 128 -4.52 -5.13 0.87
N MET A 129 -3.44 -4.47 0.46
CA MET A 129 -2.72 -3.51 1.30
C MET A 129 -3.64 -2.37 1.75
N THR A 130 -4.47 -1.85 0.84
CA THR A 130 -5.45 -0.79 1.13
C THR A 130 -6.46 -1.23 2.17
N MET A 131 -7.01 -2.45 2.06
CA MET A 131 -7.96 -3.01 3.04
C MET A 131 -7.30 -3.17 4.42
N ILE A 132 -6.08 -3.70 4.47
CA ILE A 132 -5.33 -3.85 5.74
C ILE A 132 -5.06 -2.48 6.38
N ASN A 133 -4.57 -1.52 5.61
CA ASN A 133 -4.32 -0.17 6.11
C ASN A 133 -5.60 0.51 6.62
N ALA A 134 -6.69 0.40 5.86
CA ALA A 134 -7.98 0.98 6.27
C ALA A 134 -8.49 0.34 7.57
N SER A 135 -8.33 -0.98 7.74
CA SER A 135 -8.66 -1.68 8.99
C SER A 135 -7.79 -1.20 10.16
N ILE A 136 -6.49 -1.03 9.96
CA ILE A 136 -5.59 -0.45 10.97
C ILE A 136 -6.07 0.96 11.35
N LEU A 137 -6.31 1.83 10.37
CA LEU A 137 -6.74 3.22 10.61
C LEU A 137 -8.10 3.28 11.31
N ARG A 138 -9.06 2.47 10.90
CA ARG A 138 -10.42 2.44 11.44
C ARG A 138 -10.46 1.98 12.88
N THR A 139 -9.64 0.99 13.23
CA THR A 139 -9.62 0.38 14.56
C THR A 139 -8.63 1.00 15.54
N SER A 140 -7.77 1.91 15.07
CA SER A 140 -6.76 2.58 15.90
C SER A 140 -7.08 4.07 16.04
N PRO A 141 -7.58 4.52 17.20
CA PRO A 141 -7.91 5.95 17.42
C PRO A 141 -6.72 6.88 17.21
N ASP A 142 -5.52 6.41 17.57
CA ASP A 142 -4.28 7.17 17.52
C ASP A 142 -3.61 7.18 16.15
N ALA A 143 -4.16 6.47 15.17
CA ALA A 143 -3.67 6.49 13.80
C ALA A 143 -3.98 7.85 13.14
N ILE A 144 -2.99 8.44 12.46
CA ILE A 144 -3.11 9.75 11.80
C ILE A 144 -3.18 9.67 10.28
N GLY A 145 -2.59 8.66 9.67
CA GLY A 145 -2.56 8.47 8.22
C GLY A 145 -1.57 7.41 7.79
N VAL A 146 -1.28 7.37 6.50
CA VAL A 146 -0.42 6.36 5.87
C VAL A 146 0.64 7.02 5.01
N TYR A 147 1.88 6.56 5.14
CA TYR A 147 2.94 6.77 4.17
C TYR A 147 2.99 5.57 3.22
N GLN A 148 2.77 5.82 1.94
CA GLN A 148 2.88 4.84 0.86
C GLN A 148 4.30 4.88 0.28
N GLY A 149 5.20 4.04 0.78
CA GLY A 149 6.62 4.07 0.44
C GLY A 149 6.92 3.87 -1.05
N ASN A 150 6.16 3.00 -1.74
CA ASN A 150 6.36 2.76 -3.16
C ASN A 150 6.02 3.97 -4.05
N GLN A 151 5.06 4.80 -3.61
CA GLN A 151 4.56 5.96 -4.36
C GLN A 151 5.06 7.28 -3.80
N THR A 152 5.78 7.28 -2.68
CA THR A 152 6.18 8.50 -1.97
C THR A 152 4.99 9.42 -1.67
N LEU A 153 3.91 8.84 -1.13
CA LEU A 153 2.63 9.52 -0.94
C LEU A 153 2.22 9.51 0.53
N LEU A 154 1.84 10.68 1.06
CA LEU A 154 1.29 10.84 2.41
C LEU A 154 -0.21 11.09 2.33
N LEU A 155 -0.99 10.27 3.03
CA LEU A 155 -2.45 10.29 2.99
C LEU A 155 -3.04 10.37 4.40
N PRO A 156 -3.93 11.35 4.70
CA PRO A 156 -4.54 11.46 6.01
C PRO A 156 -5.57 10.36 6.24
N LYS A 157 -5.75 9.99 7.51
CA LYS A 157 -6.61 8.89 7.97
C LYS A 157 -8.01 8.92 7.36
N GLY A 158 -8.72 10.04 7.46
CA GLY A 158 -10.10 10.14 7.01
C GLY A 158 -10.23 9.90 5.50
N LEU A 159 -9.43 10.60 4.70
CA LEU A 159 -9.40 10.44 3.26
C LEU A 159 -9.05 9.00 2.86
N TYR A 160 -8.07 8.40 3.54
CA TYR A 160 -7.67 7.03 3.23
C TYR A 160 -8.82 6.03 3.41
N ILE A 161 -9.53 6.12 4.55
CA ILE A 161 -10.67 5.25 4.85
C ILE A 161 -11.80 5.45 3.82
N ASP A 162 -12.16 6.71 3.54
CA ASP A 162 -13.25 7.03 2.61
C ASP A 162 -13.00 6.49 1.20
N PHE A 163 -11.77 6.64 0.68
CA PHE A 163 -11.42 6.11 -0.64
C PHE A 163 -11.20 4.60 -0.65
N ALA A 164 -10.71 4.01 0.46
CA ALA A 164 -10.57 2.56 0.57
C ALA A 164 -11.93 1.86 0.39
N ASP A 165 -13.01 2.44 0.93
CA ASP A 165 -14.35 1.87 0.87
C ASP A 165 -14.90 1.74 -0.58
N PHE A 166 -14.30 2.39 -1.57
CA PHE A 166 -14.62 2.18 -2.99
C PHE A 166 -14.39 0.73 -3.43
N LEU A 167 -13.46 0.01 -2.77
CA LEU A 167 -13.24 -1.42 -3.02
C LEU A 167 -14.47 -2.28 -2.71
N LEU A 168 -15.34 -1.88 -1.77
CA LEU A 168 -16.59 -2.57 -1.46
C LEU A 168 -17.59 -2.51 -2.63
N GLU A 169 -17.50 -1.47 -3.44
CA GLU A 169 -18.34 -1.27 -4.63
C GLU A 169 -17.68 -1.84 -5.90
N GLY A 170 -16.51 -2.48 -5.78
CA GLY A 170 -15.72 -2.99 -6.91
C GLY A 170 -14.97 -1.91 -7.69
N ASN A 171 -14.84 -0.70 -7.13
CA ASN A 171 -14.09 0.40 -7.72
C ASN A 171 -12.67 0.45 -7.16
N LEU A 172 -11.69 0.83 -7.99
CA LEU A 172 -10.29 0.93 -7.56
C LEU A 172 -10.03 2.35 -7.01
N PRO A 173 -9.50 2.47 -5.77
CA PRO A 173 -9.16 3.75 -5.17
C PRO A 173 -7.81 4.26 -5.71
N VAL A 174 -7.73 4.54 -7.00
CA VAL A 174 -6.47 4.90 -7.69
C VAL A 174 -5.76 6.09 -7.04
N ILE A 175 -6.52 7.03 -6.48
CA ILE A 175 -5.97 8.20 -5.78
C ILE A 175 -5.09 7.82 -4.57
N LEU A 176 -5.28 6.64 -4.00
CA LEU A 176 -4.44 6.13 -2.91
C LEU A 176 -3.13 5.49 -3.44
N TRP A 177 -3.01 5.30 -4.75
CA TRP A 177 -1.94 4.51 -5.36
C TRP A 177 -1.03 5.31 -6.30
N ILE A 178 -1.32 6.60 -6.57
CA ILE A 178 -0.59 7.47 -7.51
C ILE A 178 -0.34 8.87 -6.93
#